data_0a1d623376ffbbcabcd83ea0102451c4
#
_entry.id   0a1d623376ffbbcabcd83ea0102451c4
#
_cell.length_a   1.000
_cell.length_b   1.000
_cell.length_c   1.000
_cell.angle_alpha   90.00
_cell.angle_beta   90.00
_cell.angle_gamma   90.00
#
_symmetry.space_group_name_H-M   'P 1'
#
loop_
_entity.id
_entity.type
_entity.pdbx_description
1 polymer ?
#
loop_
_entity_poly.entity_id
_entity_poly.type
_entity_poly.pdbx_seq_one_letter_code
_entity_poly.pdbx_strand_id
1 'polypeptide(L)'
;LTDRAPGAELDWEPVIAVALRWDRRQWPADLRGAFVDAHPDISFIADDGDRRGDGSSVLVVHTTAQRARHHLDDPAGAIPAVVAATRDLLGIADDPAETFAHRWRFARPTAATGQPFHRAPGLSACGDAWGHRPAVRTAWESGHELGLALAGS
;
A
#
# COMPACT_ATOMS: atom_id res chain seq x y z
N LEU A 1 24.68 -2.57 -23.44
CA LEU A 1 24.51 -2.49 -21.99
C LEU A 1 23.04 -2.10 -21.72
N THR A 2 22.18 -3.10 -21.56
CA THR A 2 20.85 -2.91 -21.01
C THR A 2 20.99 -2.80 -19.50
N ASP A 3 21.30 -1.61 -19.00
CA ASP A 3 21.19 -1.30 -17.58
C ASP A 3 19.69 -1.32 -17.22
N ARG A 4 19.19 -2.50 -16.85
CA ARG A 4 17.91 -2.57 -16.15
C ARG A 4 18.07 -1.90 -14.81
N ALA A 5 17.13 -1.03 -14.46
CA ALA A 5 17.10 -0.44 -13.14
C ALA A 5 17.14 -1.55 -12.07
N PRO A 6 17.91 -1.37 -10.97
CA PRO A 6 17.94 -2.34 -9.88
C PRO A 6 16.51 -2.63 -9.38
N GLY A 7 16.15 -3.91 -9.26
CA GLY A 7 14.80 -4.34 -8.89
C GLY A 7 13.79 -4.44 -10.06
N ALA A 8 14.22 -4.15 -11.30
CA ALA A 8 13.35 -4.34 -12.47
C ALA A 8 13.01 -5.82 -12.76
N GLU A 9 13.83 -6.73 -12.22
CA GLU A 9 13.59 -8.18 -12.27
C GLU A 9 12.62 -8.68 -11.19
N LEU A 10 12.25 -7.83 -10.23
CA LEU A 10 11.33 -8.19 -9.16
C LEU A 10 9.89 -8.08 -9.66
N ASP A 11 9.08 -9.06 -9.27
CA ASP A 11 7.64 -8.98 -9.44
C ASP A 11 7.02 -8.10 -8.34
N TRP A 12 6.06 -7.28 -8.75
CA TRP A 12 5.39 -6.32 -7.89
C TRP A 12 3.88 -6.54 -7.91
N GLU A 13 3.28 -6.46 -6.75
CA GLU A 13 1.83 -6.41 -6.62
C GLU A 13 1.34 -4.97 -6.65
N PRO A 14 0.35 -4.67 -7.50
CA PRO A 14 -0.32 -3.38 -7.46
C PRO A 14 -1.34 -3.31 -6.32
N VAL A 15 -1.64 -2.08 -5.89
CA VAL A 15 -2.74 -1.76 -4.98
C VAL A 15 -3.46 -0.52 -5.51
N ILE A 16 -4.78 -0.51 -5.40
CA ILE A 16 -5.56 0.72 -5.48
C ILE A 16 -5.96 1.08 -4.05
N ALA A 17 -5.48 2.23 -3.58
CA ALA A 17 -5.90 2.80 -2.32
C ALA A 17 -7.13 3.68 -2.56
N VAL A 18 -8.23 3.39 -1.88
CA VAL A 18 -9.47 4.15 -2.00
C VAL A 18 -9.74 4.88 -0.69
N ALA A 19 -9.78 6.19 -0.73
CA ALA A 19 -10.24 7.00 0.39
C ALA A 19 -11.76 7.17 0.30
N LEU A 20 -12.43 6.89 1.40
CA LEU A 20 -13.87 6.95 1.56
C LEU A 20 -14.19 7.91 2.71
N ARG A 21 -14.88 9.02 2.41
CA ARG A 21 -15.26 10.02 3.40
C ARG A 21 -16.77 9.99 3.65
N TRP A 22 -17.15 9.94 4.90
CA TRP A 22 -18.53 10.12 5.37
C TRP A 22 -18.69 11.45 6.11
N ASP A 23 -19.90 11.93 6.24
CA ASP A 23 -20.20 13.14 7.01
C ASP A 23 -20.01 12.91 8.52
N ARG A 24 -20.11 11.68 8.97
CA ARG A 24 -19.87 11.25 10.35
C ARG A 24 -19.24 9.87 10.40
N ARG A 25 -18.51 9.60 11.46
CA ARG A 25 -17.94 8.28 11.73
C ARG A 25 -19.05 7.26 12.00
N GLN A 26 -18.98 6.09 11.37
CA GLN A 26 -19.96 4.99 11.48
C GLN A 26 -19.31 3.64 11.79
N TRP A 27 -18.04 3.60 12.09
CA TRP A 27 -17.27 2.40 12.45
C TRP A 27 -16.80 2.46 13.89
N PRO A 28 -16.41 1.29 14.50
CA PRO A 28 -15.98 1.23 15.88
C PRO A 28 -14.86 2.23 16.22
N ALA A 29 -14.94 2.84 17.40
CA ALA A 29 -14.02 3.88 17.83
C ALA A 29 -12.57 3.38 18.01
N ASP A 30 -12.40 2.08 18.24
CA ASP A 30 -11.13 1.40 18.43
C ASP A 30 -10.51 0.88 17.11
N LEU A 31 -11.20 1.00 15.98
CA LEU A 31 -10.63 0.67 14.67
C LEU A 31 -9.51 1.68 14.35
N ARG A 32 -8.27 1.19 14.33
CA ARG A 32 -7.10 1.93 13.85
C ARG A 32 -6.74 1.51 12.44
N GLY A 33 -6.67 0.20 12.24
CA GLY A 33 -6.47 -0.46 10.97
C GLY A 33 -6.58 -1.96 11.13
N ALA A 34 -7.01 -2.63 10.08
CA ALA A 34 -7.19 -4.08 10.05
C ALA A 34 -6.78 -4.65 8.70
N PHE A 35 -6.05 -5.76 8.73
CA PHE A 35 -5.92 -6.61 7.55
C PHE A 35 -7.20 -7.41 7.36
N VAL A 36 -7.61 -7.56 6.11
CA VAL A 36 -8.82 -8.29 5.73
C VAL A 36 -8.39 -9.56 5.00
N ASP A 37 -8.56 -10.68 5.68
CA ASP A 37 -8.19 -11.99 5.15
C ASP A 37 -9.33 -12.57 4.30
N ALA A 38 -8.95 -13.30 3.23
CA ALA A 38 -9.86 -14.05 2.37
C ALA A 38 -11.01 -13.24 1.73
N HIS A 39 -10.86 -11.92 1.58
CA HIS A 39 -11.83 -11.11 0.84
C HIS A 39 -11.37 -10.89 -0.61
N PRO A 40 -12.27 -11.01 -1.63
CA PRO A 40 -11.88 -10.89 -3.02
C PRO A 40 -11.46 -9.48 -3.45
N ASP A 41 -12.00 -8.45 -2.80
CA ASP A 41 -11.88 -7.07 -3.26
C ASP A 41 -10.89 -6.24 -2.44
N ILE A 42 -10.86 -6.41 -1.11
CA ILE A 42 -10.08 -5.57 -0.21
C ILE A 42 -9.16 -6.41 0.67
N SER A 43 -8.01 -5.83 1.05
CA SER A 43 -6.99 -6.49 1.86
C SER A 43 -6.63 -5.73 3.14
N PHE A 44 -7.00 -4.46 3.23
CA PHE A 44 -6.69 -3.64 4.39
C PHE A 44 -7.64 -2.44 4.50
N ILE A 45 -8.00 -2.08 5.73
CA ILE A 45 -8.79 -0.88 6.05
C ILE A 45 -8.06 -0.12 7.15
N ALA A 46 -7.96 1.21 7.06
CA ALA A 46 -7.43 2.06 8.11
C ALA A 46 -8.30 3.29 8.33
N ASP A 47 -8.44 3.70 9.59
CA ASP A 47 -9.00 5.00 9.97
C ASP A 47 -7.96 6.10 9.76
N ASP A 48 -8.11 6.87 8.69
CA ASP A 48 -7.15 7.90 8.32
C ASP A 48 -7.27 9.15 9.21
N GLY A 49 -8.48 9.47 9.68
CA GLY A 49 -8.69 10.57 10.61
C GLY A 49 -8.04 10.33 11.97
N ASP A 50 -8.08 9.10 12.47
CA ASP A 50 -7.35 8.71 13.67
C ASP A 50 -5.83 8.76 13.43
N ARG A 51 -5.35 8.17 12.34
CA ARG A 51 -3.94 8.17 11.96
C ARG A 51 -3.36 9.59 11.86
N ARG A 52 -4.12 10.54 11.31
CA ARG A 52 -3.70 11.95 11.19
C ARG A 52 -3.92 12.76 12.47
N GLY A 53 -4.76 12.28 13.37
CA GLY A 53 -5.12 12.98 14.60
C GLY A 53 -6.09 14.15 14.40
N ASP A 54 -6.74 14.25 13.23
CA ASP A 54 -7.71 15.33 12.91
C ASP A 54 -9.17 14.92 13.15
N GLY A 55 -9.41 13.63 13.44
CA GLY A 55 -10.74 13.09 13.72
C GLY A 55 -11.69 13.07 12.52
N SER A 56 -11.17 13.27 11.30
CA SER A 56 -12.00 13.22 10.09
C SER A 56 -12.60 11.84 9.87
N SER A 57 -13.83 11.80 9.32
CA SER A 57 -14.54 10.55 9.05
C SER A 57 -14.09 9.95 7.71
N VAL A 58 -12.81 9.53 7.64
CA VAL A 58 -12.19 8.98 6.43
C VAL A 58 -11.60 7.61 6.71
N LEU A 59 -11.99 6.63 5.90
CA LEU A 59 -11.31 5.34 5.80
C LEU A 59 -10.43 5.32 4.55
N VAL A 60 -9.22 4.78 4.67
CA VAL A 60 -8.39 4.39 3.53
C VAL A 60 -8.42 2.87 3.42
N VAL A 61 -8.86 2.38 2.27
CA VAL A 61 -9.06 0.96 1.98
C VAL A 61 -8.15 0.54 0.84
N HIS A 62 -7.40 -0.53 1.02
CA HIS A 62 -6.55 -1.11 -0.01
C HIS A 62 -7.25 -2.29 -0.66
N THR A 63 -7.23 -2.32 -1.98
CA THR A 63 -7.69 -3.48 -2.74
C THR A 63 -6.75 -4.67 -2.58
N THR A 64 -7.23 -5.87 -2.89
CA THR A 64 -6.36 -6.99 -3.21
C THR A 64 -5.57 -6.70 -4.49
N ALA A 65 -4.43 -7.38 -4.66
CA ALA A 65 -3.66 -7.27 -5.90
C ALA A 65 -4.45 -7.75 -7.12
N GLN A 66 -5.29 -8.75 -6.96
CA GLN A 66 -6.17 -9.25 -8.03
C GLN A 66 -7.16 -8.16 -8.48
N ARG A 67 -7.87 -7.52 -7.54
CA ARG A 67 -8.78 -6.41 -7.84
C ARG A 67 -8.04 -5.25 -8.49
N ALA A 68 -6.86 -4.89 -7.97
CA ALA A 68 -6.06 -3.81 -8.55
C ALA A 68 -5.64 -4.07 -10.00
N ARG A 69 -5.24 -5.30 -10.35
CA ARG A 69 -4.86 -5.65 -11.73
C ARG A 69 -5.98 -5.42 -12.75
N HIS A 70 -7.24 -5.66 -12.36
CA HIS A 70 -8.40 -5.43 -13.24
C HIS A 70 -8.71 -3.94 -13.49
N HIS A 71 -8.18 -3.05 -12.65
CA HIS A 71 -8.48 -1.61 -12.68
C HIS A 71 -7.22 -0.75 -12.80
N LEU A 72 -6.11 -1.31 -13.32
CA LEU A 72 -4.84 -0.55 -13.43
C LEU A 72 -4.95 0.69 -14.32
N ASP A 73 -5.77 0.66 -15.33
CA ASP A 73 -5.93 1.77 -16.28
C ASP A 73 -7.14 2.66 -15.94
N ASP A 74 -8.04 2.16 -15.10
CA ASP A 74 -9.16 2.91 -14.53
C ASP A 74 -9.29 2.64 -13.02
N PRO A 75 -8.48 3.29 -12.17
CA PRO A 75 -8.54 3.08 -10.72
C PRO A 75 -9.90 3.39 -10.10
N ALA A 76 -10.65 4.33 -10.68
CA ALA A 76 -11.98 4.69 -10.20
C ALA A 76 -12.99 3.55 -10.36
N GLY A 77 -12.81 2.68 -11.34
CA GLY A 77 -13.63 1.49 -11.55
C GLY A 77 -13.61 0.49 -10.38
N ALA A 78 -12.59 0.56 -9.50
CA ALA A 78 -12.56 -0.27 -8.29
C ALA A 78 -13.46 0.26 -7.16
N ILE A 79 -13.84 1.54 -7.17
CA ILE A 79 -14.57 2.19 -6.07
C ILE A 79 -15.86 1.47 -5.70
N PRO A 80 -16.76 1.09 -6.62
CA PRO A 80 -18.03 0.47 -6.24
C PRO A 80 -17.86 -0.82 -5.43
N ALA A 81 -16.92 -1.68 -5.83
CA ALA A 81 -16.64 -2.92 -5.11
C ALA A 81 -16.01 -2.67 -3.73
N VAL A 82 -15.11 -1.69 -3.63
CA VAL A 82 -14.47 -1.30 -2.36
C VAL A 82 -15.49 -0.70 -1.40
N VAL A 83 -16.39 0.17 -1.88
CA VAL A 83 -17.49 0.74 -1.07
C VAL A 83 -18.38 -0.36 -0.53
N ALA A 84 -18.87 -1.26 -1.40
CA ALA A 84 -19.74 -2.37 -1.01
C ALA A 84 -19.08 -3.26 0.04
N ALA A 85 -17.82 -3.68 -0.19
CA ALA A 85 -17.06 -4.51 0.74
C ALA A 85 -16.84 -3.83 2.10
N THR A 86 -16.50 -2.54 2.09
CA THR A 86 -16.25 -1.77 3.32
C THR A 86 -17.52 -1.63 4.15
N ARG A 87 -18.63 -1.32 3.50
CA ARG A 87 -19.95 -1.19 4.15
C ARG A 87 -20.41 -2.50 4.77
N ASP A 88 -20.26 -3.59 4.02
CA ASP A 88 -20.65 -4.93 4.49
C ASP A 88 -19.83 -5.36 5.72
N LEU A 89 -18.51 -5.23 5.65
CA LEU A 89 -17.62 -5.61 6.74
C LEU A 89 -17.80 -4.79 8.02
N LEU A 90 -18.09 -3.51 7.89
CA LEU A 90 -18.21 -2.60 9.04
C LEU A 90 -19.66 -2.32 9.47
N GLY A 91 -20.65 -2.87 8.77
CA GLY A 91 -22.07 -2.63 9.02
C GLY A 91 -22.50 -1.19 8.76
N ILE A 92 -21.88 -0.49 7.81
CA ILE A 92 -22.19 0.90 7.47
C ILE A 92 -23.39 0.95 6.53
N ALA A 93 -24.45 1.65 6.92
CA ALA A 93 -25.67 1.74 6.12
C ALA A 93 -25.55 2.76 4.97
N ASP A 94 -24.89 3.89 5.23
CA ASP A 94 -24.84 5.02 4.30
C ASP A 94 -23.69 4.85 3.26
N ASP A 95 -23.88 5.40 2.07
CA ASP A 95 -22.80 5.55 1.12
C ASP A 95 -21.82 6.65 1.55
N PRO A 96 -20.53 6.58 1.18
CA PRO A 96 -19.60 7.67 1.42
C PRO A 96 -20.03 8.92 0.63
N ALA A 97 -19.88 10.09 1.25
CA ALA A 97 -20.17 11.39 0.61
C ALA A 97 -19.13 11.73 -0.47
N GLU A 98 -17.89 11.28 -0.29
CA GLU A 98 -16.82 11.47 -1.26
C GLU A 98 -15.94 10.22 -1.35
N THR A 99 -15.42 9.98 -2.55
CA THR A 99 -14.51 8.88 -2.82
C THR A 99 -13.34 9.34 -3.68
N PHE A 100 -12.17 8.79 -3.41
CA PHE A 100 -10.96 9.05 -4.21
C PHE A 100 -10.15 7.77 -4.34
N ALA A 101 -9.71 7.43 -5.56
CA ALA A 101 -8.88 6.26 -5.83
C ALA A 101 -7.49 6.66 -6.30
N HIS A 102 -6.47 6.08 -5.70
CA HIS A 102 -5.08 6.24 -6.10
C HIS A 102 -4.46 4.88 -6.45
N ARG A 103 -3.82 4.81 -7.60
CA ARG A 103 -3.14 3.60 -8.09
C ARG A 103 -1.68 3.56 -7.66
N TRP A 104 -1.31 2.50 -6.96
CA TRP A 104 0.07 2.10 -6.73
C TRP A 104 0.40 0.90 -7.64
N ARG A 105 1.04 1.15 -8.77
CA ARG A 105 1.37 0.08 -9.74
C ARG A 105 2.42 -0.89 -9.18
N PHE A 106 3.38 -0.38 -8.43
CA PHE A 106 4.46 -1.12 -7.78
C PHE A 106 4.37 -0.91 -6.27
N ALA A 107 3.28 -1.43 -5.68
CA ALA A 107 2.96 -1.15 -4.28
C ALA A 107 3.75 -2.04 -3.32
N ARG A 108 3.94 -3.29 -3.68
CA ARG A 108 4.57 -4.27 -2.82
C ARG A 108 5.38 -5.27 -3.65
N PRO A 109 6.68 -5.47 -3.37
CA PRO A 109 7.42 -6.55 -3.99
C PRO A 109 6.90 -7.89 -3.50
N THR A 110 6.82 -8.90 -4.39
CA THR A 110 6.36 -10.26 -4.03
C THR A 110 7.44 -11.09 -3.37
N ALA A 111 8.70 -10.69 -3.55
CA ALA A 111 9.87 -11.32 -2.95
C ALA A 111 10.89 -10.25 -2.53
N ALA A 112 11.78 -10.61 -1.63
CA ALA A 112 12.94 -9.83 -1.27
C ALA A 112 14.22 -10.42 -1.89
N THR A 113 15.21 -9.57 -2.15
CA THR A 113 16.46 -9.99 -2.81
C THR A 113 17.41 -10.78 -1.92
N GLY A 114 17.22 -10.75 -0.62
CA GLY A 114 18.17 -11.29 0.37
C GLY A 114 19.43 -10.44 0.56
N GLN A 115 19.60 -9.37 -0.22
CA GLN A 115 20.74 -8.43 -0.11
C GLN A 115 20.30 -7.17 0.63
N PRO A 116 21.17 -6.53 1.42
CA PRO A 116 20.80 -5.34 2.19
C PRO A 116 20.48 -4.14 1.29
N PHE A 117 21.15 -4.00 0.16
CA PHE A 117 20.95 -2.94 -0.83
C PHE A 117 21.60 -3.35 -2.17
N HIS A 118 21.37 -2.58 -3.22
CA HIS A 118 22.12 -2.66 -4.47
C HIS A 118 23.18 -1.56 -4.54
N ARG A 119 24.36 -1.88 -5.04
CA ARG A 119 25.41 -0.91 -5.33
C ARG A 119 26.15 -1.26 -6.63
N ALA A 120 26.18 -0.31 -7.57
CA ALA A 120 26.92 -0.39 -8.81
C ALA A 120 27.54 0.98 -9.11
N PRO A 121 28.53 1.08 -10.03
CA PRO A 121 29.09 2.37 -10.45
C PRO A 121 27.99 3.31 -10.97
N GLY A 122 27.84 4.46 -10.31
CA GLY A 122 26.87 5.49 -10.66
C GLY A 122 25.44 5.25 -10.24
N LEU A 123 25.10 4.08 -9.64
CA LEU A 123 23.75 3.78 -9.20
C LEU A 123 23.74 2.92 -7.95
N SER A 124 22.97 3.34 -6.95
CA SER A 124 22.66 2.54 -5.76
C SER A 124 21.16 2.54 -5.50
N ALA A 125 20.63 1.44 -4.98
CA ALA A 125 19.22 1.32 -4.64
C ALA A 125 19.04 0.59 -3.31
N CYS A 126 18.03 1.03 -2.56
CA CYS A 126 17.58 0.43 -1.30
C CYS A 126 16.07 0.50 -1.22
N GLY A 127 15.48 -0.20 -0.27
CA GLY A 127 14.03 -0.21 -0.06
C GLY A 127 13.54 -1.52 0.54
N ASP A 128 12.22 -1.71 0.58
CA ASP A 128 11.59 -2.89 1.18
C ASP A 128 11.78 -4.19 0.38
N ALA A 129 12.21 -4.10 -0.87
CA ALA A 129 12.61 -5.25 -1.67
C ALA A 129 14.01 -5.78 -1.32
N TRP A 130 14.82 -5.00 -0.58
CA TRP A 130 16.19 -5.34 -0.20
C TRP A 130 16.21 -5.83 1.25
N GLY A 131 16.61 -7.09 1.46
CA GLY A 131 16.62 -7.73 2.76
C GLY A 131 15.95 -9.11 2.71
N HIS A 132 15.41 -9.58 3.83
CA HIS A 132 14.84 -10.93 3.93
C HIS A 132 13.35 -11.01 3.61
N ARG A 133 12.60 -9.94 3.80
CA ARG A 133 11.16 -9.87 3.49
C ARG A 133 10.72 -8.42 3.27
N PRO A 134 9.74 -8.17 2.39
CA PRO A 134 9.17 -6.83 2.20
C PRO A 134 8.49 -6.33 3.48
N ALA A 135 9.01 -5.22 4.03
CA ALA A 135 8.46 -4.57 5.22
C ALA A 135 9.00 -3.15 5.36
N VAL A 136 8.30 -2.27 6.07
CA VAL A 136 8.76 -0.91 6.40
C VAL A 136 10.09 -0.93 7.14
N ARG A 137 10.25 -1.85 8.10
CA ARG A 137 11.52 -2.04 8.82
C ARG A 137 12.66 -2.40 7.86
N THR A 138 12.41 -3.30 6.93
CA THR A 138 13.40 -3.71 5.92
C THR A 138 13.81 -2.52 5.03
N ALA A 139 12.86 -1.68 4.63
CA ALA A 139 13.15 -0.47 3.86
C ALA A 139 14.07 0.49 4.64
N TRP A 140 13.80 0.68 5.93
CA TRP A 140 14.63 1.52 6.80
C TRP A 140 16.05 0.95 6.98
N GLU A 141 16.16 -0.34 7.33
CA GLU A 141 17.44 -1.04 7.50
C GLU A 141 18.28 -0.98 6.23
N SER A 142 17.65 -1.27 5.08
CA SER A 142 18.28 -1.22 3.76
C SER A 142 18.84 0.19 3.45
N GLY A 143 18.06 1.24 3.71
CA GLY A 143 18.50 2.63 3.51
C GLY A 143 19.62 3.03 4.45
N HIS A 144 19.58 2.59 5.71
CA HIS A 144 20.61 2.84 6.71
C HIS A 144 21.95 2.21 6.31
N GLU A 145 21.94 0.92 5.95
CA GLU A 145 23.13 0.20 5.54
C GLU A 145 23.76 0.76 4.26
N LEU A 146 22.92 1.14 3.28
CA LEU A 146 23.42 1.83 2.09
C LEU A 146 24.07 3.17 2.44
N GLY A 147 23.45 3.96 3.33
CA GLY A 147 24.02 5.23 3.80
C GLY A 147 25.38 5.07 4.44
N LEU A 148 25.56 4.07 5.30
CA LEU A 148 26.85 3.76 5.92
C LEU A 148 27.89 3.33 4.87
N ALA A 149 27.51 2.50 3.91
CA ALA A 149 28.39 2.03 2.84
C ALA A 149 28.86 3.17 1.91
N LEU A 150 28.05 4.20 1.70
CA LEU A 150 28.40 5.38 0.91
C LEU A 150 29.28 6.36 1.69
N ALA A 151 29.04 6.50 3.00
CA ALA A 151 29.84 7.39 3.86
C ALA A 151 31.28 6.87 4.12
N GLY A 152 31.49 5.56 4.03
CA GLY A 152 32.81 4.92 4.24
C GLY A 152 33.62 4.70 2.97
N SER A 153 33.24 5.32 1.85
CA SER A 153 33.88 5.11 0.52
C SER A 153 34.85 6.22 0.10
#